data_b4c28b7447b91097f176b50c08e5ef8c
#
_entry.id   b4c28b7447b91097f176b50c08e5ef8c
#
_cell.length_a   1.000
_cell.length_b   1.000
_cell.length_c   1.000
_cell.angle_alpha   90.00
_cell.angle_beta   90.00
_cell.angle_gamma   90.00
#
_symmetry.space_group_name_H-M   'P 1'
#
loop_
_entity.id
_entity.type
_entity.pdbx_description
1 polymer ?
#
loop_
_entity_poly.entity_id
_entity_poly.type
_entity_poly.pdbx_seq_one_letter_code
_entity_poly.pdbx_strand_id
1 'polypeptide(L)'
;MLNLTKLSPSITDMIRFDHSHVMVTFHQYTTSSKPSVKKALAETICTALEIHATLEEEIFYPVVRQINGSEPVIQKSAPEHNEMRRVIAELRATGPTELRHDELVMELMRDVIHHVADEETVLLPEAERLLGKDRLSELGVQMTKRRLELVKPKAGKIAANTAIGFSGSTAAMVLGVASALMAVKWVSKKAAA
;
A
#
# COMPACT_ATOMS: atom_id res chain seq x y z
N MET A 1 16.60 -0.66 -28.81
CA MET A 1 15.40 -0.45 -27.96
C MET A 1 15.81 -0.54 -26.51
N LEU A 2 15.64 0.52 -25.72
CA LEU A 2 15.84 0.48 -24.28
C LEU A 2 14.81 -0.48 -23.68
N ASN A 3 15.27 -1.56 -23.08
CA ASN A 3 14.41 -2.55 -22.43
C ASN A 3 13.87 -1.94 -21.13
N LEU A 4 12.66 -1.34 -21.18
CA LEU A 4 12.01 -0.66 -20.05
C LEU A 4 11.75 -1.58 -18.85
N THR A 5 11.74 -2.90 -19.07
CA THR A 5 11.60 -3.89 -17.98
C THR A 5 12.80 -3.87 -17.04
N LYS A 6 14.01 -3.52 -17.51
CA LYS A 6 15.22 -3.42 -16.68
C LYS A 6 15.26 -2.19 -15.76
N LEU A 7 14.35 -1.24 -15.92
CA LEU A 7 14.27 0.02 -15.16
C LEU A 7 13.04 0.08 -14.23
N SER A 8 12.16 -0.89 -14.28
CA SER A 8 11.02 -0.96 -13.35
C SER A 8 11.44 -1.65 -12.06
N PRO A 9 10.98 -1.14 -10.89
CA PRO A 9 11.11 -1.87 -9.64
C PRO A 9 10.49 -3.26 -9.79
N SER A 10 11.07 -4.26 -9.10
CA SER A 10 10.44 -5.57 -9.02
C SER A 10 9.10 -5.49 -8.27
N ILE A 11 8.24 -6.49 -8.45
CA ILE A 11 6.98 -6.54 -7.71
C ILE A 11 7.23 -6.59 -6.20
N THR A 12 8.25 -7.32 -5.75
CA THR A 12 8.61 -7.44 -4.34
C THR A 12 9.14 -6.13 -3.76
N ASP A 13 9.92 -5.34 -4.54
CA ASP A 13 10.34 -4.00 -4.13
C ASP A 13 9.14 -3.06 -3.97
N MET A 14 8.16 -3.16 -4.88
CA MET A 14 6.93 -2.35 -4.81
C MET A 14 6.07 -2.69 -3.60
N ILE A 15 5.94 -3.97 -3.26
CA ILE A 15 5.23 -4.45 -2.08
C ILE A 15 5.91 -3.90 -0.80
N ARG A 16 7.24 -4.07 -0.67
CA ARG A 16 7.99 -3.51 0.48
C ARG A 16 7.87 -1.99 0.59
N PHE A 17 7.83 -1.30 -0.55
CA PHE A 17 7.61 0.16 -0.54
C PHE A 17 6.23 0.52 0.02
N ASP A 18 5.18 -0.22 -0.36
CA ASP A 18 3.83 -0.01 0.17
C ASP A 18 3.77 -0.27 1.67
N HIS A 19 4.38 -1.35 2.15
CA HIS A 19 4.50 -1.66 3.57
C HIS A 19 5.15 -0.51 4.33
N SER A 20 6.31 -0.04 3.84
CA SER A 20 7.03 1.08 4.45
C SER A 20 6.19 2.37 4.46
N HIS A 21 5.47 2.67 3.37
CA HIS A 21 4.60 3.84 3.27
C HIS A 21 3.46 3.82 4.28
N VAL A 22 2.80 2.68 4.43
CA VAL A 22 1.70 2.50 5.39
C VAL A 22 2.22 2.61 6.82
N MET A 23 3.37 1.98 7.14
CA MET A 23 3.97 2.04 8.47
C MET A 23 4.37 3.48 8.87
N VAL A 24 4.95 4.25 7.93
CA VAL A 24 5.23 5.67 8.15
C VAL A 24 3.95 6.46 8.43
N THR A 25 2.86 6.14 7.72
CA THR A 25 1.57 6.82 7.92
C THR A 25 0.95 6.48 9.27
N PHE A 26 1.01 5.22 9.72
CA PHE A 26 0.61 4.84 11.06
C PHE A 26 1.40 5.60 12.15
N HIS A 27 2.71 5.79 11.94
CA HIS A 27 3.57 6.52 12.87
C HIS A 27 3.20 8.01 13.02
N GLN A 28 2.54 8.60 12.02
CA GLN A 28 2.04 9.98 12.11
C GLN A 28 0.71 10.07 12.89
N TYR A 29 0.01 8.95 13.08
CA TYR A 29 -1.26 8.95 13.80
C TYR A 29 -1.03 9.06 15.29
N THR A 30 -1.59 10.09 15.92
CA THR A 30 -1.60 10.26 17.38
C THR A 30 -3.02 10.54 17.87
N THR A 31 -3.37 9.99 19.03
CA THR A 31 -4.70 10.17 19.64
C THR A 31 -4.98 11.63 20.01
N SER A 32 -3.93 12.42 20.24
CA SER A 32 -3.99 13.86 20.56
C SER A 32 -4.12 14.76 19.35
N SER A 33 -4.03 14.22 18.12
CA SER A 33 -4.18 15.00 16.91
C SER A 33 -5.60 15.57 16.74
N LYS A 34 -5.71 16.69 16.01
CA LYS A 34 -7.02 17.26 15.65
C LYS A 34 -7.88 16.21 14.91
N PRO A 35 -9.20 16.17 15.11
CA PRO A 35 -10.08 15.21 14.46
C PRO A 35 -9.94 15.16 12.93
N SER A 36 -9.73 16.32 12.29
CA SER A 36 -9.49 16.40 10.83
C SER A 36 -8.20 15.70 10.40
N VAL A 37 -7.13 15.79 11.20
CA VAL A 37 -5.85 15.12 10.94
C VAL A 37 -5.98 13.62 11.16
N LYS A 38 -6.61 13.19 12.27
CA LYS A 38 -6.91 11.77 12.54
C LYS A 38 -7.68 11.13 11.39
N LYS A 39 -8.77 11.79 10.95
CA LYS A 39 -9.59 11.33 9.82
C LYS A 39 -8.78 11.24 8.53
N ALA A 40 -7.97 12.23 8.22
CA ALA A 40 -7.18 12.27 6.99
C ALA A 40 -6.11 11.18 6.98
N LEU A 41 -5.41 10.95 8.09
CA LEU A 41 -4.43 9.87 8.22
C LEU A 41 -5.09 8.49 8.12
N ALA A 42 -6.20 8.27 8.83
CA ALA A 42 -6.97 7.03 8.75
C ALA A 42 -7.43 6.72 7.31
N GLU A 43 -7.97 7.69 6.59
CA GLU A 43 -8.38 7.52 5.20
C GLU A 43 -7.18 7.28 4.25
N THR A 44 -6.02 7.88 4.54
CA THR A 44 -4.78 7.61 3.77
C THR A 44 -4.34 6.17 3.97
N ILE A 45 -4.31 5.68 5.22
CA ILE A 45 -3.99 4.29 5.56
C ILE A 45 -4.97 3.33 4.90
N CYS A 46 -6.28 3.53 5.10
CA CYS A 46 -7.32 2.68 4.54
C CYS A 46 -7.23 2.59 3.01
N THR A 47 -7.05 3.72 2.34
CA THR A 47 -6.95 3.75 0.87
C THR A 47 -5.69 3.06 0.37
N ALA A 48 -4.56 3.23 1.06
CA ALA A 48 -3.31 2.57 0.71
C ALA A 48 -3.41 1.04 0.87
N LEU A 49 -3.97 0.57 1.99
CA LEU A 49 -4.17 -0.85 2.26
C LEU A 49 -5.13 -1.52 1.26
N GLU A 50 -6.24 -0.86 0.90
CA GLU A 50 -7.18 -1.40 -0.10
C GLU A 50 -6.53 -1.53 -1.49
N ILE A 51 -5.74 -0.55 -1.90
CA ILE A 51 -5.02 -0.60 -3.18
C ILE A 51 -3.96 -1.71 -3.14
N HIS A 52 -3.17 -1.78 -2.08
CA HIS A 52 -2.13 -2.77 -1.86
C HIS A 52 -2.70 -4.19 -1.91
N ALA A 53 -3.71 -4.51 -1.09
CA ALA A 53 -4.35 -5.81 -1.06
C ALA A 53 -4.94 -6.21 -2.43
N THR A 54 -5.54 -5.25 -3.15
CA THR A 54 -6.06 -5.51 -4.51
C THR A 54 -4.94 -5.88 -5.47
N LEU A 55 -3.80 -5.19 -5.42
CA LEU A 55 -2.66 -5.46 -6.30
C LEU A 55 -2.03 -6.82 -6.04
N GLU A 56 -1.94 -7.24 -4.79
CA GLU A 56 -1.43 -8.56 -4.44
C GLU A 56 -2.40 -9.67 -4.84
N GLU A 57 -3.67 -9.53 -4.53
CA GLU A 57 -4.70 -10.52 -4.85
C GLU A 57 -4.88 -10.71 -6.36
N GLU A 58 -4.73 -9.64 -7.16
CA GLU A 58 -4.89 -9.71 -8.61
C GLU A 58 -3.61 -10.15 -9.35
N ILE A 59 -2.41 -9.83 -8.82
CA ILE A 59 -1.15 -9.98 -9.58
C ILE A 59 -0.14 -10.88 -8.89
N PHE A 60 0.13 -10.67 -7.60
CA PHE A 60 1.21 -11.35 -6.89
C PHE A 60 0.80 -12.74 -6.42
N TYR A 61 -0.27 -12.85 -5.63
CA TYR A 61 -0.71 -14.13 -5.05
C TYR A 61 -1.08 -15.19 -6.08
N PRO A 62 -1.71 -14.90 -7.23
CA PRO A 62 -1.95 -15.92 -8.24
C PRO A 62 -0.67 -16.58 -8.74
N VAL A 63 0.41 -15.81 -8.89
CA VAL A 63 1.70 -16.33 -9.34
C VAL A 63 2.37 -17.15 -8.24
N VAL A 64 2.39 -16.65 -7.00
CA VAL A 64 2.97 -17.38 -5.86
C VAL A 64 2.24 -18.70 -5.62
N ARG A 65 0.91 -18.73 -5.70
CA ARG A 65 0.12 -19.96 -5.58
C ARG A 65 0.45 -21.01 -6.64
N GLN A 66 0.80 -20.60 -7.84
CA GLN A 66 1.20 -21.52 -8.91
C GLN A 66 2.57 -22.18 -8.64
N ILE A 67 3.48 -21.47 -8.00
CA ILE A 67 4.85 -21.97 -7.75
C ILE A 67 5.02 -22.63 -6.38
N ASN A 68 4.30 -22.18 -5.38
CA ASN A 68 4.29 -22.77 -4.03
C ASN A 68 2.97 -22.52 -3.29
N GLY A 69 1.86 -23.08 -3.79
CA GLY A 69 0.54 -22.89 -3.19
C GLY A 69 0.34 -23.58 -1.83
N SER A 70 1.29 -24.42 -1.39
CA SER A 70 1.27 -25.05 -0.07
C SER A 70 1.87 -24.17 1.04
N GLU A 71 2.48 -23.02 0.69
CA GLU A 71 3.07 -22.10 1.67
C GLU A 71 1.98 -21.55 2.62
N PRO A 72 2.11 -21.74 3.95
CA PRO A 72 1.07 -21.31 4.91
C PRO A 72 0.77 -19.83 4.85
N VAL A 73 1.77 -18.98 4.59
CA VAL A 73 1.59 -17.52 4.50
C VAL A 73 0.64 -17.17 3.37
N ILE A 74 0.82 -17.74 2.17
CA ILE A 74 -0.06 -17.45 1.03
C ILE A 74 -1.51 -17.93 1.26
N GLN A 75 -1.70 -18.97 2.09
CA GLN A 75 -3.04 -19.46 2.40
C GLN A 75 -3.80 -18.52 3.35
N LYS A 76 -3.12 -17.84 4.27
CA LYS A 76 -3.72 -16.93 5.25
C LYS A 76 -3.80 -15.48 4.77
N SER A 77 -3.00 -15.05 3.79
CA SER A 77 -2.93 -13.65 3.35
C SER A 77 -4.30 -13.10 2.89
N ALA A 78 -5.07 -13.82 2.09
CA ALA A 78 -6.40 -13.36 1.68
C ALA A 78 -7.43 -13.30 2.83
N PRO A 79 -7.52 -14.26 3.76
CA PRO A 79 -8.27 -14.10 5.01
C PRO A 79 -7.85 -12.88 5.85
N GLU A 80 -6.56 -12.61 6.00
CA GLU A 80 -6.04 -11.43 6.71
C GLU A 80 -6.47 -10.13 6.03
N HIS A 81 -6.40 -10.03 4.72
CA HIS A 81 -6.93 -8.90 3.97
C HIS A 81 -8.43 -8.69 4.18
N ASN A 82 -9.21 -9.76 4.27
CA ASN A 82 -10.64 -9.64 4.54
C ASN A 82 -10.93 -9.09 5.93
N GLU A 83 -10.13 -9.50 6.93
CA GLU A 83 -10.23 -8.95 8.28
C GLU A 83 -9.85 -7.47 8.30
N MET A 84 -8.74 -7.08 7.66
CA MET A 84 -8.37 -5.66 7.52
C MET A 84 -9.49 -4.84 6.84
N ARG A 85 -10.16 -5.37 5.80
CA ARG A 85 -11.29 -4.70 5.15
C ARG A 85 -12.48 -4.53 6.10
N ARG A 86 -12.75 -5.50 6.98
CA ARG A 86 -13.78 -5.39 8.01
C ARG A 86 -13.45 -4.23 8.96
N VAL A 87 -12.22 -4.18 9.49
CA VAL A 87 -11.77 -3.10 10.38
C VAL A 87 -11.82 -1.74 9.67
N ILE A 88 -11.38 -1.67 8.41
CA ILE A 88 -11.46 -0.45 7.58
C ILE A 88 -12.90 0.04 7.44
N ALA A 89 -13.86 -0.85 7.21
CA ALA A 89 -15.26 -0.49 7.08
C ALA A 89 -15.81 0.10 8.38
N GLU A 90 -15.51 -0.53 9.53
CA GLU A 90 -15.88 -0.04 10.85
C GLU A 90 -15.22 1.32 11.17
N LEU A 91 -13.91 1.45 10.87
CA LEU A 91 -13.16 2.69 11.08
C LEU A 91 -13.76 3.87 10.29
N ARG A 92 -14.19 3.64 9.06
CA ARG A 92 -14.85 4.68 8.25
C ARG A 92 -16.24 5.06 8.76
N ALA A 93 -16.93 4.13 9.42
CA ALA A 93 -18.23 4.38 10.03
C ALA A 93 -18.14 5.10 11.38
N THR A 94 -16.94 5.08 12.01
CA THR A 94 -16.69 5.65 13.34
C THR A 94 -16.15 7.08 13.23
N GLY A 95 -16.71 8.01 14.01
CA GLY A 95 -16.27 9.40 14.02
C GLY A 95 -14.86 9.58 14.62
N PRO A 96 -14.04 10.53 14.10
CA PRO A 96 -12.64 10.70 14.55
C PRO A 96 -12.52 11.27 15.98
N THR A 97 -13.61 11.62 16.61
CA THR A 97 -13.67 12.07 18.03
C THR A 97 -14.04 10.95 18.98
N GLU A 98 -14.44 9.79 18.48
CA GLU A 98 -14.82 8.65 19.29
C GLU A 98 -13.58 7.86 19.70
N LEU A 99 -13.54 7.34 20.93
CA LEU A 99 -12.45 6.49 21.42
C LEU A 99 -12.28 5.24 20.53
N ARG A 100 -13.39 4.68 20.07
CA ARG A 100 -13.40 3.51 19.20
C ARG A 100 -12.64 3.73 17.90
N HIS A 101 -12.60 4.96 17.36
CA HIS A 101 -11.81 5.30 16.18
C HIS A 101 -10.30 5.06 16.43
N ASP A 102 -9.79 5.48 17.58
CA ASP A 102 -8.39 5.28 17.93
C ASP A 102 -8.07 3.79 18.14
N GLU A 103 -8.96 3.06 18.80
CA GLU A 103 -8.85 1.61 19.00
C GLU A 103 -8.78 0.87 17.67
N LEU A 104 -9.66 1.22 16.71
CA LEU A 104 -9.68 0.61 15.37
C LEU A 104 -8.40 0.89 14.57
N VAL A 105 -7.84 2.10 14.68
CA VAL A 105 -6.55 2.39 14.04
C VAL A 105 -5.44 1.52 14.64
N MET A 106 -5.44 1.31 15.96
CA MET A 106 -4.44 0.45 16.62
C MET A 106 -4.66 -1.04 16.32
N GLU A 107 -5.92 -1.48 16.20
CA GLU A 107 -6.29 -2.82 15.76
C GLU A 107 -5.74 -3.07 14.34
N LEU A 108 -6.07 -2.19 13.40
CA LEU A 108 -5.61 -2.25 12.02
C LEU A 108 -4.08 -2.25 11.91
N MET A 109 -3.41 -1.42 12.71
CA MET A 109 -1.95 -1.37 12.73
C MET A 109 -1.33 -2.71 13.17
N ARG A 110 -1.88 -3.37 14.18
CA ARG A 110 -1.39 -4.69 14.63
C ARG A 110 -1.57 -5.74 13.55
N ASP A 111 -2.75 -5.78 12.93
CA ASP A 111 -3.04 -6.76 11.86
C ASP A 111 -2.08 -6.56 10.68
N VAL A 112 -1.84 -5.31 10.29
CA VAL A 112 -0.89 -4.98 9.23
C VAL A 112 0.54 -5.36 9.60
N ILE A 113 1.00 -5.11 10.83
CA ILE A 113 2.35 -5.48 11.27
C ILE A 113 2.57 -7.00 11.16
N HIS A 114 1.60 -7.80 11.60
CA HIS A 114 1.71 -9.26 11.53
C HIS A 114 1.74 -9.75 10.08
N HIS A 115 0.83 -9.26 9.26
CA HIS A 115 0.77 -9.58 7.83
C HIS A 115 2.08 -9.24 7.11
N VAL A 116 2.56 -8.00 7.27
CA VAL A 116 3.82 -7.53 6.67
C VAL A 116 5.02 -8.36 7.13
N ALA A 117 5.09 -8.70 8.42
CA ALA A 117 6.19 -9.53 8.95
C ALA A 117 6.24 -10.90 8.27
N ASP A 118 5.10 -11.56 8.08
CA ASP A 118 5.02 -12.86 7.43
C ASP A 118 5.39 -12.78 5.95
N GLU A 119 4.92 -11.76 5.25
CA GLU A 119 5.28 -11.57 3.85
C GLU A 119 6.75 -11.23 3.65
N GLU A 120 7.28 -10.27 4.38
CA GLU A 120 8.66 -9.82 4.19
C GLU A 120 9.70 -10.86 4.65
N THR A 121 9.36 -11.69 5.62
CA THR A 121 10.28 -12.73 6.12
C THR A 121 10.15 -14.06 5.42
N VAL A 122 9.00 -14.38 4.83
CA VAL A 122 8.74 -15.70 4.22
C VAL A 122 8.37 -15.56 2.74
N LEU A 123 7.27 -14.86 2.42
CA LEU A 123 6.65 -14.93 1.10
C LEU A 123 7.45 -14.20 0.03
N LEU A 124 7.93 -12.98 0.30
CA LEU A 124 8.70 -12.20 -0.66
C LEU A 124 10.06 -12.82 -0.95
N PRO A 125 10.87 -13.27 0.05
CA PRO A 125 12.12 -13.97 -0.21
C PRO A 125 11.92 -15.26 -1.01
N GLU A 126 10.87 -16.02 -0.73
CA GLU A 126 10.54 -17.24 -1.47
C GLU A 126 10.19 -16.93 -2.93
N ALA A 127 9.38 -15.92 -3.18
CA ALA A 127 9.05 -15.48 -4.53
C ALA A 127 10.30 -15.01 -5.29
N GLU A 128 11.22 -14.29 -4.65
CA GLU A 128 12.47 -13.84 -5.24
C GLU A 128 13.38 -15.02 -5.62
N ARG A 129 13.41 -16.04 -4.78
CA ARG A 129 14.17 -17.26 -5.03
C ARG A 129 13.64 -18.06 -6.21
N LEU A 130 12.31 -18.14 -6.37
CA LEU A 130 11.64 -19.03 -7.33
C LEU A 130 11.39 -18.38 -8.70
N LEU A 131 11.07 -17.08 -8.74
CA LEU A 131 10.64 -16.41 -9.98
C LEU A 131 11.79 -15.86 -10.84
N GLY A 132 12.90 -15.50 -10.22
CA GLY A 132 13.98 -14.82 -10.91
C GLY A 132 13.68 -13.34 -11.28
N LYS A 133 14.73 -12.58 -11.55
CA LYS A 133 14.68 -11.11 -11.70
C LYS A 133 13.78 -10.62 -12.84
N ASP A 134 13.84 -11.28 -14.00
CA ASP A 134 13.08 -10.85 -15.18
C ASP A 134 11.57 -10.98 -14.92
N ARG A 135 11.13 -12.11 -14.34
CA ARG A 135 9.72 -12.31 -14.02
C ARG A 135 9.20 -11.35 -12.95
N LEU A 136 9.99 -11.12 -11.90
CA LEU A 136 9.65 -10.13 -10.86
C LEU A 136 9.51 -8.71 -11.43
N SER A 137 10.38 -8.33 -12.39
CA SER A 137 10.28 -7.03 -13.08
C SER A 137 9.06 -6.93 -13.99
N GLU A 138 8.70 -8.00 -14.72
CA GLU A 138 7.48 -8.05 -15.53
C GLU A 138 6.22 -7.85 -14.67
N LEU A 139 6.16 -8.54 -13.53
CA LEU A 139 5.07 -8.39 -12.56
C LEU A 139 5.03 -6.97 -11.96
N GLY A 140 6.19 -6.36 -11.71
CA GLY A 140 6.30 -4.96 -11.28
C GLY A 140 5.71 -3.97 -12.29
N VAL A 141 5.92 -4.21 -13.59
CA VAL A 141 5.28 -3.40 -14.66
C VAL A 141 3.75 -3.56 -14.64
N GLN A 142 3.24 -4.80 -14.48
CA GLN A 142 1.80 -5.07 -14.38
C GLN A 142 1.21 -4.37 -13.16
N MET A 143 1.83 -4.50 -11.99
CA MET A 143 1.43 -3.86 -10.75
C MET A 143 1.41 -2.33 -10.88
N THR A 144 2.42 -1.73 -11.50
CA THR A 144 2.48 -0.28 -11.76
C THR A 144 1.30 0.18 -12.61
N LYS A 145 1.01 -0.52 -13.70
CA LYS A 145 -0.13 -0.19 -14.56
C LYS A 145 -1.45 -0.25 -13.79
N ARG A 146 -1.67 -1.36 -13.08
CA ARG A 146 -2.91 -1.55 -12.31
C ARG A 146 -3.06 -0.54 -11.18
N ARG A 147 -1.97 -0.21 -10.50
CA ARG A 147 -1.94 0.85 -9.48
C ARG A 147 -2.44 2.19 -10.02
N LEU A 148 -1.98 2.60 -11.20
CA LEU A 148 -2.43 3.85 -11.83
C LEU A 148 -3.94 3.85 -12.09
N GLU A 149 -4.51 2.71 -12.50
CA GLU A 149 -5.95 2.56 -12.69
C GLU A 149 -6.72 2.72 -11.38
N LEU A 150 -6.22 2.12 -10.28
CA LEU A 150 -6.85 2.17 -8.94
C LEU A 150 -6.72 3.56 -8.29
N VAL A 151 -5.59 4.24 -8.48
CA VAL A 151 -5.30 5.56 -7.90
C VAL A 151 -6.03 6.68 -8.63
N LYS A 152 -6.13 6.61 -9.96
CA LYS A 152 -6.68 7.69 -10.80
C LYS A 152 -8.03 8.23 -10.31
N PRO A 153 -9.07 7.42 -10.02
CA PRO A 153 -10.36 7.92 -9.56
C PRO A 153 -10.31 8.50 -8.13
N LYS A 154 -9.28 8.17 -7.34
CA LYS A 154 -9.11 8.58 -5.95
C LYS A 154 -8.07 9.70 -5.76
N ALA A 155 -7.39 10.13 -6.83
CA ALA A 155 -6.21 11.00 -6.77
C ALA A 155 -6.44 12.30 -6.01
N GLY A 156 -7.56 12.99 -6.24
CA GLY A 156 -7.91 14.23 -5.53
C GLY A 156 -8.11 14.01 -4.03
N LYS A 157 -8.80 12.92 -3.64
CA LYS A 157 -9.01 12.57 -2.22
C LYS A 157 -7.69 12.20 -1.55
N ILE A 158 -6.85 11.41 -2.21
CA ILE A 158 -5.53 11.03 -1.71
C ILE A 158 -4.68 12.29 -1.47
N ALA A 159 -4.60 13.19 -2.43
CA ALA A 159 -3.83 14.42 -2.29
C ALA A 159 -4.33 15.30 -1.13
N ALA A 160 -5.65 15.49 -1.00
CA ALA A 160 -6.23 16.27 0.08
C ALA A 160 -5.95 15.65 1.47
N ASN A 161 -6.16 14.35 1.62
CA ASN A 161 -5.91 13.65 2.88
C ASN A 161 -4.42 13.67 3.25
N THR A 162 -3.52 13.48 2.27
CA THR A 162 -2.08 13.59 2.50
C THR A 162 -1.70 14.99 2.99
N ALA A 163 -2.21 16.05 2.35
CA ALA A 163 -1.92 17.42 2.75
C ALA A 163 -2.41 17.74 4.17
N ILE A 164 -3.60 17.26 4.56
CA ILE A 164 -4.15 17.48 5.90
C ILE A 164 -3.43 16.60 6.94
N GLY A 165 -3.26 15.32 6.66
CA GLY A 165 -2.69 14.35 7.58
C GLY A 165 -1.24 14.69 7.97
N PHE A 166 -0.46 15.14 6.98
CA PHE A 166 0.96 15.49 7.18
C PHE A 166 1.21 16.98 7.40
N SER A 167 0.19 17.79 7.65
CA SER A 167 0.30 19.24 7.83
C SER A 167 1.19 19.68 9.02
N GLY A 168 1.49 18.78 9.97
CA GLY A 168 2.40 19.02 11.10
C GLY A 168 3.86 18.58 10.89
N SER A 169 4.19 17.94 9.76
CA SER A 169 5.52 17.36 9.52
C SER A 169 6.06 17.75 8.15
N THR A 170 7.07 18.64 8.15
CA THR A 170 7.74 19.09 6.91
C THR A 170 8.46 17.96 6.18
N ALA A 171 9.03 16.99 6.88
CA ALA A 171 9.72 15.86 6.30
C ALA A 171 8.77 14.86 5.61
N ALA A 172 7.59 14.63 6.18
CA ALA A 172 6.60 13.73 5.61
C ALA A 172 5.84 14.33 4.42
N MET A 173 5.66 15.67 4.38
CA MET A 173 5.12 16.36 3.20
C MET A 173 5.99 16.19 1.96
N VAL A 174 7.31 16.19 2.12
CA VAL A 174 8.25 16.01 1.00
C VAL A 174 8.14 14.60 0.39
N LEU A 175 7.98 13.57 1.22
CA LEU A 175 7.86 12.17 0.74
C LEU A 175 6.51 11.91 0.05
N GLY A 176 5.40 12.43 0.59
CA GLY A 176 4.07 12.29 0.00
C GLY A 176 3.91 13.04 -1.33
N VAL A 177 4.43 14.26 -1.42
CA VAL A 177 4.41 15.08 -2.65
C VAL A 177 5.38 14.52 -3.70
N ALA A 178 6.56 14.02 -3.31
CA ALA A 178 7.51 13.44 -4.24
C ALA A 178 6.96 12.16 -4.90
N SER A 179 6.25 11.32 -4.15
CA SER A 179 5.60 10.11 -4.69
C SER A 179 4.48 10.45 -5.67
N ALA A 180 3.66 11.47 -5.36
CA ALA A 180 2.59 11.95 -6.25
C ALA A 180 3.15 12.63 -7.50
N LEU A 181 4.21 13.44 -7.39
CA LEU A 181 4.84 14.15 -8.50
C LEU A 181 5.63 13.20 -9.44
N MET A 182 6.26 12.16 -8.91
CA MET A 182 6.89 11.15 -9.76
C MET A 182 5.87 10.39 -10.60
N ALA A 183 4.73 10.05 -10.03
CA ALA A 183 3.63 9.43 -10.78
C ALA A 183 3.09 10.35 -11.88
N VAL A 184 2.90 11.65 -11.60
CA VAL A 184 2.40 12.64 -12.57
C VAL A 184 3.43 12.94 -13.67
N LYS A 185 4.71 13.12 -13.35
CA LYS A 185 5.78 13.33 -14.33
C LYS A 185 5.97 12.15 -15.27
N TRP A 186 5.83 10.94 -14.77
CA TRP A 186 5.94 9.74 -15.59
C TRP A 186 4.77 9.61 -16.58
N VAL A 187 3.54 9.95 -16.14
CA VAL A 187 2.33 9.96 -16.99
C VAL A 187 2.41 11.05 -18.07
N SER A 188 2.86 12.26 -17.73
CA SER A 188 2.95 13.37 -18.70
C SER A 188 4.04 13.15 -19.76
N LYS A 189 5.15 12.51 -19.40
CA LYS A 189 6.20 12.15 -20.36
C LYS A 189 5.78 11.09 -21.38
N LYS A 190 4.80 10.24 -21.02
CA LYS A 190 4.27 9.20 -21.89
C LYS A 190 3.13 9.68 -22.81
N ALA A 191 2.46 10.78 -22.45
CA ALA A 191 1.41 11.41 -23.27
C ALA A 191 2.00 12.33 -24.37
N ALA A 192 3.30 12.65 -24.28
CA ALA A 192 4.01 13.54 -25.22
C ALA A 192 4.99 12.77 -26.17
N ALA A 193 5.01 11.44 -26.10
CA ALA A 193 5.80 10.54 -26.96
C ALA A 193 4.90 9.60 -27.77
#